data_5d2841cc56dd068a45228ae3da595909
#
_entry.id   5d2841cc56dd068a45228ae3da595909
#
_cell.length_a   1.000
_cell.length_b   1.000
_cell.length_c   1.000
_cell.angle_alpha   90.00
_cell.angle_beta   90.00
_cell.angle_gamma   90.00
#
_symmetry.space_group_name_H-M   'P 1'
#
loop_
_entity.id
_entity.type
_entity.pdbx_description
1 polymer ?
#
loop_
_entity_poly.entity_id
_entity_poly.type
_entity_poly.pdbx_seq_one_letter_code
_entity_poly.pdbx_strand_id
1 'polypeptide(L)'
;MSVHEEDQLQDAQLQEDDVVEIVEDDGDIPMDEDDDDNDKYDAEIIIGGPGPGEEDLMMNEEDEGEQRADNSWGVNALHNQQQSIFTISLHPAFPNPPIAISGGEDDAGFIFCPIPADSETSASSSFFSADTFPPTKLTGHTDSVVAAGWSFDGEMVATGGMDGKVIVWQRVKPQESTDEASVDEWKNWSMIQELETGTEIIWLQWHPKGNVIAAGCEDATVWLWNLPSGNTLNVLSSHTMTSTAGLFPPPNGRQLLTASLDSSLILWDPRDPNPVWKSSIFMPANSPELDPAEHGITALAVSPNGQIAAVGGSSGKVKLISMAKGDVLATRLVGHAEGESVEALLFVDLLNGAAGGNKGVVLVSAGTDGKAFVWDVATGRVRAELQHDEPITTLAGHPHPQLHLVTTASADSTLKTWDIRTGALIATHTGHMGVVNGVAIAPAREGKVVVSAGDEGVSLIWKV
;
A
#
# COMPACT_ATOMS: atom_id res chain seq x y z
N MET A 1 28.15 62.71 34.14
CA MET A 1 26.97 63.43 33.65
C MET A 1 26.04 62.36 33.13
N SER A 2 25.27 61.70 33.99
CA SER A 2 23.95 61.96 34.58
C SER A 2 22.97 62.51 33.56
N VAL A 3 21.97 61.69 33.22
CA VAL A 3 20.59 61.96 33.61
C VAL A 3 19.79 60.67 33.45
N HIS A 4 19.13 60.29 34.53
CA HIS A 4 18.00 59.33 34.63
C HIS A 4 16.78 59.93 33.95
N GLU A 5 15.96 59.05 33.33
CA GLU A 5 14.52 59.26 33.28
C GLU A 5 13.83 57.88 33.46
N GLU A 6 13.21 57.77 34.64
CA GLU A 6 12.17 56.80 34.98
C GLU A 6 10.89 57.27 34.29
N ASP A 7 10.17 56.37 33.63
CA ASP A 7 8.77 56.63 33.32
C ASP A 7 7.87 55.46 33.67
N GLN A 8 6.84 55.80 34.34
CA GLN A 8 5.90 55.13 35.18
C GLN A 8 5.01 54.10 34.48
N LEU A 9 4.89 52.97 35.15
CA LEU A 9 3.82 51.98 34.98
C LEU A 9 2.49 52.65 35.41
N GLN A 10 1.50 52.74 34.52
CA GLN A 10 0.12 52.99 34.84
C GLN A 10 -0.67 51.69 34.80
N ASP A 11 -1.11 51.29 35.97
CA ASP A 11 -2.13 50.29 36.23
C ASP A 11 -3.44 50.69 35.55
N ALA A 12 -3.94 49.88 34.63
CA ALA A 12 -5.32 49.95 34.16
C ALA A 12 -6.13 48.85 34.87
N GLN A 13 -6.89 49.28 35.86
CA GLN A 13 -7.94 48.48 36.50
C GLN A 13 -9.04 48.17 35.47
N LEU A 14 -9.29 46.86 35.27
CA LEU A 14 -10.49 46.37 34.61
C LEU A 14 -11.66 46.45 35.58
N GLN A 15 -12.69 47.18 35.21
CA GLN A 15 -13.97 47.20 35.88
C GLN A 15 -14.74 45.93 35.60
N GLU A 16 -15.16 45.25 36.67
CA GLU A 16 -16.25 44.29 36.67
C GLU A 16 -17.55 45.05 36.40
N ASP A 17 -18.23 44.67 35.30
CA ASP A 17 -19.69 44.75 35.15
C ASP A 17 -20.02 44.45 33.69
N ASP A 18 -20.41 43.18 33.43
CA ASP A 18 -21.41 42.80 32.44
C ASP A 18 -21.65 41.28 32.60
N VAL A 19 -22.45 40.95 33.60
CA VAL A 19 -23.08 39.63 33.72
C VAL A 19 -24.33 39.67 32.86
N VAL A 20 -24.28 38.98 31.73
CA VAL A 20 -25.48 38.71 30.94
C VAL A 20 -26.16 37.46 31.52
N GLU A 21 -27.33 37.64 32.09
CA GLU A 21 -28.26 36.60 32.50
C GLU A 21 -28.60 35.69 31.36
N ILE A 22 -28.31 34.40 31.54
CA ILE A 22 -28.83 33.34 30.68
C ILE A 22 -30.23 33.01 31.20
N VAL A 23 -31.23 33.33 30.42
CA VAL A 23 -32.63 32.94 30.65
C VAL A 23 -32.76 31.49 30.18
N GLU A 24 -32.96 30.57 31.12
CA GLU A 24 -33.42 29.22 30.84
C GLU A 24 -34.90 29.30 30.45
N ASP A 25 -35.22 28.96 29.22
CA ASP A 25 -36.58 28.80 28.72
C ASP A 25 -36.94 27.30 28.79
N ASP A 26 -37.58 26.95 29.90
CA ASP A 26 -38.23 25.65 30.09
C ASP A 26 -39.57 25.66 29.33
N GLY A 27 -39.52 25.32 28.07
CA GLY A 27 -40.70 25.10 27.26
C GLY A 27 -41.19 23.66 27.29
N ASP A 28 -42.05 23.36 28.27
CA ASP A 28 -42.88 22.16 28.31
C ASP A 28 -43.76 22.08 27.07
N ILE A 29 -43.59 21.06 26.25
CA ILE A 29 -44.52 20.67 25.18
C ILE A 29 -45.45 19.59 25.75
N PRO A 30 -46.77 19.79 25.79
CA PRO A 30 -47.71 18.80 26.29
C PRO A 30 -47.83 17.64 25.27
N MET A 31 -47.81 16.42 25.80
CA MET A 31 -48.27 15.23 25.09
C MET A 31 -49.81 15.32 24.98
N ASP A 32 -50.30 15.29 23.78
CA ASP A 32 -51.68 14.93 23.49
C ASP A 32 -51.79 13.40 23.40
N GLU A 33 -52.49 12.84 24.40
CA GLU A 33 -53.08 11.50 24.34
C GLU A 33 -54.40 11.60 23.57
N ASP A 34 -54.73 10.47 23.00
CA ASP A 34 -56.05 10.07 22.42
C ASP A 34 -56.21 10.24 20.91
N ASP A 35 -56.18 9.06 20.21
CA ASP A 35 -57.42 8.48 19.74
C ASP A 35 -57.17 7.01 19.27
N ASP A 36 -57.84 6.08 19.93
CA ASP A 36 -58.19 4.76 19.51
C ASP A 36 -58.99 4.77 18.21
N ASP A 37 -58.51 4.13 17.14
CA ASP A 37 -59.37 3.59 16.15
C ASP A 37 -58.98 2.14 15.79
N ASN A 38 -59.84 1.30 16.30
CA ASN A 38 -59.92 -0.14 16.21
C ASN A 38 -60.55 -0.53 14.87
N ASP A 39 -59.76 -0.87 13.89
CA ASP A 39 -60.28 -1.55 12.69
C ASP A 39 -59.85 -3.00 12.67
N LYS A 40 -60.83 -3.81 13.08
CA LYS A 40 -60.89 -5.26 12.90
C LYS A 40 -60.95 -5.58 11.40
N TYR A 41 -59.99 -6.31 10.89
CA TYR A 41 -60.20 -7.12 9.70
C TYR A 41 -60.23 -8.59 10.13
N ASP A 42 -61.42 -9.15 9.97
CA ASP A 42 -61.74 -10.57 10.13
C ASP A 42 -60.96 -11.38 9.11
N ALA A 43 -60.15 -12.31 9.61
CA ALA A 43 -59.52 -13.34 8.78
C ALA A 43 -60.53 -14.51 8.65
N GLU A 44 -61.18 -14.65 7.52
CA GLU A 44 -61.89 -15.86 7.15
C GLU A 44 -60.91 -16.98 6.80
N ILE A 45 -60.94 -18.02 7.63
CA ILE A 45 -60.26 -19.29 7.37
C ILE A 45 -61.12 -20.07 6.37
N ILE A 46 -60.67 -20.22 5.14
CA ILE A 46 -61.22 -21.17 4.19
C ILE A 46 -60.40 -22.45 4.23
N ILE A 47 -61.01 -23.50 4.77
CA ILE A 47 -60.52 -24.87 4.67
C ILE A 47 -61.08 -25.47 3.38
N GLY A 48 -60.26 -25.77 2.40
CA GLY A 48 -60.60 -26.52 1.21
C GLY A 48 -59.51 -27.53 0.87
N GLY A 49 -59.90 -28.77 0.76
CA GLY A 49 -59.07 -29.97 0.63
C GLY A 49 -58.46 -30.22 -0.76
N PRO A 50 -57.83 -31.37 -0.98
CA PRO A 50 -56.69 -31.53 -1.85
C PRO A 50 -57.05 -31.87 -3.30
N GLY A 51 -56.31 -31.27 -4.26
CA GLY A 51 -56.23 -31.70 -5.66
C GLY A 51 -54.78 -31.67 -6.12
N PRO A 52 -54.35 -32.65 -6.92
CA PRO A 52 -52.97 -32.77 -7.35
C PRO A 52 -52.73 -31.89 -8.58
N GLY A 53 -51.78 -30.95 -8.47
CA GLY A 53 -51.27 -30.16 -9.55
C GLY A 53 -49.81 -29.93 -9.36
N GLU A 54 -49.02 -30.49 -10.26
CA GLU A 54 -47.62 -30.14 -10.48
C GLU A 54 -47.56 -28.64 -10.74
N GLU A 55 -47.00 -27.86 -9.82
CA GLU A 55 -46.56 -26.51 -10.07
C GLU A 55 -45.10 -26.36 -9.65
N ASP A 56 -44.32 -26.05 -10.63
CA ASP A 56 -42.93 -25.65 -10.66
C ASP A 56 -42.57 -24.79 -9.46
N LEU A 57 -41.80 -25.37 -8.55
CA LEU A 57 -40.97 -24.61 -7.64
C LEU A 57 -39.96 -23.86 -8.52
N MET A 58 -40.26 -22.61 -8.85
CA MET A 58 -39.22 -21.68 -9.24
C MET A 58 -38.24 -21.59 -8.08
N MET A 59 -37.19 -22.40 -8.15
CA MET A 59 -35.95 -22.13 -7.45
C MET A 59 -35.50 -20.77 -7.95
N ASN A 60 -35.36 -19.82 -7.06
CA ASN A 60 -34.50 -18.68 -7.30
C ASN A 60 -33.18 -19.29 -7.72
N GLU A 61 -32.80 -19.11 -8.97
CA GLU A 61 -31.44 -19.19 -9.39
C GLU A 61 -30.72 -18.09 -8.61
N GLU A 62 -30.11 -18.48 -7.48
CA GLU A 62 -29.05 -17.71 -6.90
C GLU A 62 -28.06 -17.53 -8.06
N ASP A 63 -27.78 -16.30 -8.36
CA ASP A 63 -26.76 -15.87 -9.31
C ASP A 63 -25.42 -16.50 -8.87
N GLU A 64 -25.19 -17.76 -9.26
CA GLU A 64 -23.89 -18.39 -9.16
C GLU A 64 -23.01 -17.62 -10.11
N GLY A 65 -22.43 -16.52 -9.62
CA GLY A 65 -21.42 -15.77 -10.34
C GLY A 65 -20.44 -16.79 -10.92
N GLU A 66 -20.24 -16.76 -12.23
CA GLU A 66 -19.36 -17.66 -12.96
C GLU A 66 -18.02 -17.75 -12.21
N GLN A 67 -17.80 -18.83 -11.47
CA GLN A 67 -16.52 -19.09 -10.83
C GLN A 67 -15.48 -19.20 -11.94
N ARG A 68 -14.66 -18.17 -12.08
CA ARG A 68 -13.57 -18.15 -13.04
C ARG A 68 -12.63 -19.31 -12.68
N ALA A 69 -12.33 -20.16 -13.65
CA ALA A 69 -11.44 -21.30 -13.42
C ALA A 69 -10.07 -20.82 -12.91
N ASP A 70 -9.59 -21.42 -11.84
CA ASP A 70 -8.26 -21.15 -11.29
C ASP A 70 -7.17 -21.53 -12.33
N ASN A 71 -6.29 -20.59 -12.65
CA ASN A 71 -5.16 -20.80 -13.56
C ASN A 71 -3.80 -20.59 -12.85
N SER A 72 -3.78 -20.57 -11.52
CA SER A 72 -2.55 -20.46 -10.76
C SER A 72 -1.63 -21.67 -10.97
N TRP A 73 -0.32 -21.41 -10.95
CA TRP A 73 0.71 -22.46 -10.99
C TRP A 73 0.98 -23.07 -9.61
N GLY A 74 0.75 -22.29 -8.55
CA GLY A 74 0.94 -22.76 -7.18
C GLY A 74 0.22 -21.88 -6.16
N VAL A 75 0.04 -22.46 -4.97
CA VAL A 75 -0.62 -21.82 -3.84
C VAL A 75 0.21 -21.98 -2.57
N ASN A 76 0.31 -20.93 -1.78
CA ASN A 76 0.85 -20.95 -0.42
C ASN A 76 -0.21 -20.43 0.55
N ALA A 77 -0.72 -21.33 1.38
CA ALA A 77 -1.67 -21.04 2.46
C ALA A 77 -0.92 -21.10 3.80
N LEU A 78 -0.16 -20.06 4.10
CA LEU A 78 0.70 -19.99 5.29
C LEU A 78 0.05 -19.22 6.42
N HIS A 79 -0.73 -18.20 6.08
CA HIS A 79 -1.53 -17.42 7.02
C HIS A 79 -2.80 -18.17 7.40
N ASN A 80 -3.44 -17.77 8.49
CA ASN A 80 -4.71 -18.34 8.88
C ASN A 80 -5.75 -18.12 7.78
N GLN A 81 -6.56 -19.13 7.52
CA GLN A 81 -7.63 -19.03 6.53
C GLN A 81 -8.61 -17.91 6.91
N GLN A 82 -9.05 -17.13 5.93
CA GLN A 82 -9.94 -15.98 6.08
C GLN A 82 -9.32 -14.76 6.80
N GLN A 83 -8.00 -14.72 6.96
CA GLN A 83 -7.28 -13.53 7.43
C GLN A 83 -6.44 -12.98 6.31
N SER A 84 -6.58 -11.69 6.04
CA SER A 84 -5.95 -11.00 4.90
C SER A 84 -4.43 -11.09 4.93
N ILE A 85 -3.82 -11.31 3.77
CA ILE A 85 -2.41 -11.02 3.55
C ILE A 85 -2.32 -9.59 2.98
N PHE A 86 -1.70 -8.69 3.72
CA PHE A 86 -1.62 -7.28 3.31
C PHE A 86 -0.41 -6.98 2.43
N THR A 87 0.69 -7.68 2.62
CA THR A 87 1.95 -7.37 1.95
C THR A 87 2.68 -8.60 1.48
N ILE A 88 3.36 -8.47 0.34
CA ILE A 88 4.25 -9.48 -0.21
C ILE A 88 5.45 -8.83 -0.88
N SER A 89 6.64 -9.38 -0.66
CA SER A 89 7.87 -8.89 -1.28
C SER A 89 8.81 -10.04 -1.61
N LEU A 90 9.41 -9.99 -2.80
CA LEU A 90 10.39 -10.97 -3.24
C LEU A 90 11.81 -10.55 -2.86
N HIS A 91 12.65 -11.53 -2.57
CA HIS A 91 14.06 -11.30 -2.25
C HIS A 91 14.76 -10.52 -3.39
N PRO A 92 15.61 -9.51 -3.09
CA PRO A 92 16.22 -8.66 -4.12
C PRO A 92 17.09 -9.41 -5.14
N ALA A 93 17.66 -10.56 -4.74
CA ALA A 93 18.42 -11.42 -5.63
C ALA A 93 17.60 -12.58 -6.24
N PHE A 94 16.26 -12.53 -6.14
CA PHE A 94 15.42 -13.56 -6.76
C PHE A 94 15.81 -13.77 -8.24
N PRO A 95 15.99 -14.99 -8.76
CA PRO A 95 15.63 -16.28 -8.20
C PRO A 95 16.73 -16.99 -7.38
N ASN A 96 17.76 -16.34 -6.92
CA ASN A 96 18.83 -16.92 -6.13
C ASN A 96 19.12 -16.09 -4.87
N PRO A 97 18.47 -16.38 -3.71
CA PRO A 97 17.48 -17.43 -3.45
C PRO A 97 16.07 -17.06 -3.95
N PRO A 98 15.22 -18.07 -4.28
CA PRO A 98 13.84 -17.85 -4.67
C PRO A 98 12.94 -17.80 -3.43
N ILE A 99 13.09 -16.81 -2.58
CA ILE A 99 12.31 -16.64 -1.36
C ILE A 99 11.52 -15.34 -1.37
N ALA A 100 10.42 -15.34 -0.64
CA ALA A 100 9.51 -14.24 -0.47
C ALA A 100 9.24 -14.00 1.02
N ILE A 101 8.77 -12.79 1.35
CA ILE A 101 8.19 -12.44 2.66
C ILE A 101 6.75 -12.03 2.44
N SER A 102 5.85 -12.48 3.33
CA SER A 102 4.47 -11.98 3.46
C SER A 102 4.21 -11.48 4.87
N GLY A 103 3.23 -10.61 5.02
CA GLY A 103 2.69 -10.15 6.30
C GLY A 103 1.17 -10.10 6.22
N GLY A 104 0.51 -10.47 7.31
CA GLY A 104 -0.96 -10.60 7.32
C GLY A 104 -1.61 -10.23 8.63
N GLU A 105 -2.92 -10.36 8.63
CA GLU A 105 -3.84 -10.08 9.74
C GLU A 105 -3.67 -11.04 10.94
N ASP A 106 -2.98 -12.16 10.74
CA ASP A 106 -2.69 -13.16 11.77
C ASP A 106 -1.48 -12.81 12.66
N ASP A 107 -1.12 -11.52 12.74
CA ASP A 107 -0.02 -10.95 13.54
C ASP A 107 1.35 -11.57 13.20
N ALA A 108 1.49 -12.10 12.01
CA ALA A 108 2.67 -12.83 11.61
C ALA A 108 3.19 -12.45 10.21
N GLY A 109 4.49 -12.62 10.03
CA GLY A 109 5.12 -12.69 8.73
C GLY A 109 5.59 -14.10 8.41
N PHE A 110 5.75 -14.43 7.14
CA PHE A 110 6.32 -15.70 6.70
C PHE A 110 7.40 -15.49 5.65
N ILE A 111 8.58 -16.09 5.86
CA ILE A 111 9.57 -16.26 4.80
C ILE A 111 9.36 -17.63 4.19
N PHE A 112 9.15 -17.69 2.88
CA PHE A 112 8.81 -18.92 2.16
C PHE A 112 9.37 -18.94 0.74
N CYS A 113 9.40 -20.11 0.13
CA CYS A 113 9.72 -20.28 -1.29
C CYS A 113 8.42 -20.34 -2.09
N PRO A 114 8.17 -19.38 -3.00
CA PRO A 114 6.95 -19.37 -3.80
C PRO A 114 6.99 -20.39 -4.98
N ILE A 115 8.15 -21.04 -5.25
CA ILE A 115 8.27 -21.98 -6.36
C ILE A 115 7.65 -23.32 -5.96
N PRO A 116 6.58 -23.79 -6.64
CA PRO A 116 6.01 -25.12 -6.38
C PRO A 116 7.00 -26.24 -6.63
N ALA A 117 6.80 -27.38 -5.99
CA ALA A 117 7.55 -28.59 -6.29
C ALA A 117 7.10 -29.16 -7.64
N ASP A 118 7.91 -29.01 -8.66
CA ASP A 118 7.65 -29.65 -9.95
C ASP A 118 7.87 -31.15 -9.83
N SER A 119 6.85 -31.94 -10.17
CA SER A 119 6.88 -33.41 -10.15
C SER A 119 7.92 -34.00 -11.10
N GLU A 120 8.45 -33.25 -12.05
CA GLU A 120 9.42 -33.71 -13.07
C GLU A 120 10.88 -33.38 -12.75
N THR A 121 11.14 -32.41 -11.83
CA THR A 121 12.54 -31.98 -11.52
C THR A 121 13.04 -32.41 -10.14
N SER A 122 12.26 -33.20 -9.39
CA SER A 122 12.56 -33.65 -8.03
C SER A 122 13.78 -34.60 -7.89
N ALA A 123 14.56 -34.82 -8.93
CA ALA A 123 15.69 -35.74 -8.91
C ALA A 123 17.02 -35.16 -8.39
N SER A 124 17.12 -33.87 -8.06
CA SER A 124 18.32 -33.32 -7.45
C SER A 124 17.98 -32.49 -6.22
N SER A 125 18.46 -32.90 -5.06
CA SER A 125 18.27 -32.30 -3.75
C SER A 125 18.88 -30.88 -3.57
N SER A 126 19.26 -30.24 -4.65
CA SER A 126 19.87 -28.89 -4.64
C SER A 126 18.93 -27.77 -5.10
N PHE A 127 17.65 -28.05 -5.35
CA PHE A 127 16.71 -27.06 -5.85
C PHE A 127 15.81 -26.52 -4.75
N PHE A 128 15.71 -25.18 -4.68
CA PHE A 128 14.69 -24.50 -3.87
C PHE A 128 13.31 -24.77 -4.46
N SER A 129 12.43 -25.28 -3.62
CA SER A 129 11.00 -25.41 -3.90
C SER A 129 10.24 -25.30 -2.59
N ALA A 130 8.93 -25.15 -2.64
CA ALA A 130 8.10 -25.14 -1.45
C ALA A 130 8.31 -26.38 -0.55
N ASP A 131 8.59 -27.57 -1.14
CA ASP A 131 8.83 -28.79 -0.38
C ASP A 131 10.21 -28.86 0.30
N THR A 132 11.21 -28.22 -0.29
CA THR A 132 12.60 -28.26 0.23
C THR A 132 12.92 -27.11 1.17
N PHE A 133 12.15 -26.04 1.10
CA PHE A 133 12.28 -24.85 1.93
C PHE A 133 11.06 -24.70 2.84
N PRO A 134 11.10 -25.22 4.09
CA PRO A 134 10.00 -25.04 5.03
C PRO A 134 9.83 -23.55 5.35
N PRO A 135 8.59 -23.06 5.37
CA PRO A 135 8.34 -21.65 5.67
C PRO A 135 8.79 -21.32 7.10
N THR A 136 9.41 -20.15 7.26
CA THR A 136 9.80 -19.61 8.56
C THR A 136 8.76 -18.59 9.01
N LYS A 137 8.05 -18.90 10.10
CA LYS A 137 7.10 -17.96 10.71
C LYS A 137 7.87 -16.93 11.53
N LEU A 138 7.64 -15.65 11.26
CA LEU A 138 8.16 -14.50 11.98
C LEU A 138 7.10 -14.03 12.98
N THR A 139 7.41 -14.11 14.26
CA THR A 139 6.47 -13.82 15.35
C THR A 139 6.99 -12.69 16.23
N GLY A 140 6.10 -12.00 16.92
CA GLY A 140 6.47 -10.90 17.85
C GLY A 140 5.52 -9.72 17.75
N HIS A 141 4.81 -9.58 16.64
CA HIS A 141 3.72 -8.63 16.54
C HIS A 141 2.52 -9.08 17.37
N THR A 142 1.74 -8.12 17.85
CA THR A 142 0.51 -8.31 18.62
C THR A 142 -0.71 -7.75 17.89
N ASP A 143 -0.52 -7.34 16.65
CA ASP A 143 -1.55 -6.87 15.73
C ASP A 143 -1.04 -7.07 14.29
N SER A 144 -1.89 -6.84 13.31
CA SER A 144 -1.71 -7.08 11.88
C SER A 144 -0.39 -6.57 11.33
N VAL A 145 0.30 -7.40 10.54
CA VAL A 145 1.52 -7.04 9.82
C VAL A 145 1.17 -6.45 8.46
N VAL A 146 1.22 -5.12 8.35
CA VAL A 146 0.77 -4.40 7.15
C VAL A 146 1.89 -4.08 6.15
N ALA A 147 3.14 -4.13 6.60
CA ALA A 147 4.28 -3.85 5.74
C ALA A 147 5.41 -4.85 5.99
N ALA A 148 6.06 -5.30 4.90
CA ALA A 148 7.21 -6.18 4.98
C ALA A 148 8.17 -5.92 3.81
N GLY A 149 9.48 -6.07 4.05
CA GLY A 149 10.45 -5.84 3.01
C GLY A 149 11.85 -6.33 3.34
N TRP A 150 12.67 -6.45 2.30
CA TRP A 150 14.05 -6.91 2.35
C TRP A 150 15.04 -5.76 2.37
N SER A 151 16.14 -5.92 3.10
CA SER A 151 17.31 -5.06 2.95
C SER A 151 17.88 -5.16 1.53
N PHE A 152 18.67 -4.16 1.12
CA PHE A 152 19.22 -4.09 -0.25
C PHE A 152 20.09 -5.30 -0.64
N ASP A 153 20.70 -5.96 0.33
CA ASP A 153 21.54 -7.15 0.18
C ASP A 153 20.78 -8.47 0.44
N GLY A 154 19.53 -8.40 0.90
CA GLY A 154 18.69 -9.55 1.23
C GLY A 154 19.10 -10.27 2.53
N GLU A 155 20.08 -9.78 3.27
CA GLU A 155 20.57 -10.41 4.51
C GLU A 155 19.68 -10.11 5.73
N MET A 156 18.82 -9.09 5.63
CA MET A 156 17.84 -8.72 6.65
C MET A 156 16.45 -8.57 6.05
N VAL A 157 15.45 -8.83 6.87
CA VAL A 157 14.04 -8.59 6.58
C VAL A 157 13.42 -7.81 7.72
N ALA A 158 12.49 -6.94 7.42
CA ALA A 158 11.72 -6.22 8.42
C ALA A 158 10.23 -6.36 8.15
N THR A 159 9.46 -6.40 9.22
CA THR A 159 7.99 -6.31 9.21
C THR A 159 7.55 -5.13 10.07
N GLY A 160 6.48 -4.47 9.68
CA GLY A 160 5.84 -3.38 10.41
C GLY A 160 4.39 -3.70 10.67
N GLY A 161 3.98 -3.54 11.93
CA GLY A 161 2.63 -3.88 12.39
C GLY A 161 1.81 -2.69 12.84
N MET A 162 0.50 -2.90 12.91
CA MET A 162 -0.45 -1.96 13.52
C MET A 162 -0.23 -1.83 15.03
N ASP A 163 0.53 -2.76 15.64
CA ASP A 163 1.00 -2.66 17.03
C ASP A 163 2.06 -1.57 17.28
N GLY A 164 2.44 -0.82 16.25
CA GLY A 164 3.43 0.24 16.34
C GLY A 164 4.87 -0.24 16.41
N LYS A 165 5.13 -1.48 16.01
CA LYS A 165 6.46 -2.07 16.04
C LYS A 165 7.01 -2.31 14.64
N VAL A 166 8.32 -2.16 14.51
CA VAL A 166 9.09 -2.66 13.38
C VAL A 166 10.04 -3.73 13.92
N ILE A 167 9.83 -4.98 13.50
CA ILE A 167 10.68 -6.09 13.91
C ILE A 167 11.61 -6.46 12.77
N VAL A 168 12.88 -6.66 13.09
CA VAL A 168 13.93 -6.95 12.12
C VAL A 168 14.58 -8.30 12.42
N TRP A 169 14.67 -9.13 11.39
CA TRP A 169 15.35 -10.41 11.43
C TRP A 169 16.56 -10.39 10.50
N GLN A 170 17.59 -11.13 10.89
CA GLN A 170 18.80 -11.32 10.11
C GLN A 170 19.01 -12.81 9.82
N ARG A 171 19.49 -13.10 8.62
CA ARG A 171 19.89 -14.45 8.24
C ARG A 171 21.04 -14.95 9.10
N VAL A 172 20.91 -16.16 9.62
CA VAL A 172 21.97 -16.85 10.39
C VAL A 172 22.75 -17.73 9.45
N LYS A 173 24.01 -17.36 9.17
CA LYS A 173 24.91 -18.13 8.30
C LYS A 173 25.43 -19.37 9.04
N PRO A 174 25.34 -20.59 8.45
CA PRO A 174 25.95 -21.78 9.03
C PRO A 174 27.48 -21.64 9.08
N GLN A 175 28.10 -22.19 10.12
CA GLN A 175 29.58 -22.05 10.34
C GLN A 175 30.42 -22.88 9.36
N GLU A 176 29.85 -23.86 8.66
CA GLU A 176 30.60 -24.83 7.86
C GLU A 176 30.19 -24.92 6.38
N SER A 177 29.26 -24.11 5.91
CA SER A 177 28.86 -24.19 4.50
C SER A 177 29.78 -23.36 3.61
N THR A 178 30.25 -23.97 2.55
CA THR A 178 31.08 -23.32 1.51
C THR A 178 30.29 -23.03 0.22
N ASP A 179 29.01 -23.38 0.18
CA ASP A 179 28.17 -23.27 -1.01
C ASP A 179 26.96 -22.35 -0.74
N GLU A 180 27.11 -21.08 -1.10
CA GLU A 180 26.07 -20.05 -0.93
C GLU A 180 24.75 -20.36 -1.70
N ALA A 181 24.76 -21.40 -2.54
CA ALA A 181 23.59 -21.86 -3.26
C ALA A 181 22.76 -22.91 -2.49
N SER A 182 23.18 -23.27 -1.28
CA SER A 182 22.48 -24.27 -0.48
C SER A 182 21.18 -23.73 0.11
N VAL A 183 20.09 -24.52 0.01
CA VAL A 183 18.79 -24.23 0.64
C VAL A 183 18.95 -24.01 2.14
N ASP A 184 19.86 -24.75 2.80
CA ASP A 184 20.07 -24.72 4.25
C ASP A 184 20.61 -23.39 4.75
N GLU A 185 21.26 -22.59 3.90
CA GLU A 185 21.77 -21.28 4.23
C GLU A 185 20.69 -20.22 4.48
N TRP A 186 19.50 -20.44 3.93
CA TRP A 186 18.41 -19.45 3.99
C TRP A 186 17.27 -19.83 4.94
N LYS A 187 17.35 -21.00 5.59
CA LYS A 187 16.30 -21.51 6.48
C LYS A 187 16.26 -20.83 7.84
N ASN A 188 17.39 -20.28 8.30
CA ASN A 188 17.52 -19.81 9.68
C ASN A 188 17.57 -18.27 9.75
N TRP A 189 16.60 -17.73 10.46
CA TRP A 189 16.47 -16.29 10.69
C TRP A 189 16.38 -16.03 12.19
N SER A 190 17.08 -15.02 12.69
CA SER A 190 17.03 -14.60 14.08
C SER A 190 16.56 -13.15 14.18
N MET A 191 15.66 -12.89 15.11
CA MET A 191 15.27 -11.53 15.45
C MET A 191 16.48 -10.80 16.05
N ILE A 192 16.81 -9.64 15.51
CA ILE A 192 17.92 -8.82 15.96
C ILE A 192 17.48 -7.51 16.60
N GLN A 193 16.33 -6.96 16.20
CA GLN A 193 15.81 -5.71 16.72
C GLN A 193 14.29 -5.73 16.77
N GLU A 194 13.74 -5.11 17.81
CA GLU A 194 12.36 -4.70 17.96
C GLU A 194 12.38 -3.19 18.18
N LEU A 195 11.84 -2.43 17.23
CA LEU A 195 11.86 -0.97 17.17
C LEU A 195 10.47 -0.46 17.40
N GLU A 196 10.26 0.40 18.38
CA GLU A 196 8.96 0.91 18.75
C GLU A 196 8.78 2.36 18.27
N THR A 197 7.63 2.66 17.68
CA THR A 197 7.19 4.01 17.29
C THR A 197 6.11 4.56 18.22
N GLY A 198 5.34 3.67 18.85
CA GLY A 198 4.23 3.99 19.74
C GLY A 198 2.89 4.20 19.01
N THR A 199 2.86 4.18 17.68
CA THR A 199 1.67 4.30 16.83
C THR A 199 1.77 3.39 15.63
N GLU A 200 0.66 3.07 15.01
CA GLU A 200 0.56 2.14 13.87
C GLU A 200 1.54 2.47 12.74
N ILE A 201 2.17 1.43 12.20
CA ILE A 201 3.01 1.53 11.02
C ILE A 201 2.10 1.47 9.78
N ILE A 202 2.25 2.45 8.90
CA ILE A 202 1.51 2.50 7.63
C ILE A 202 2.36 1.97 6.48
N TRP A 203 3.65 2.29 6.46
CA TRP A 203 4.57 1.83 5.43
C TRP A 203 5.99 1.65 5.96
N LEU A 204 6.74 0.74 5.31
CA LEU A 204 8.15 0.50 5.52
C LEU A 204 8.93 0.67 4.23
N GLN A 205 10.12 1.26 4.29
CA GLN A 205 11.00 1.39 3.15
C GLN A 205 12.46 1.19 3.55
N TRP A 206 13.10 0.20 2.95
CA TRP A 206 14.55 0.03 3.07
C TRP A 206 15.29 0.99 2.14
N HIS A 207 16.43 1.48 2.62
CA HIS A 207 17.34 2.26 1.79
C HIS A 207 17.96 1.38 0.69
N PRO A 208 17.99 1.81 -0.59
CA PRO A 208 18.36 0.95 -1.72
C PRO A 208 19.85 0.55 -1.77
N LYS A 209 20.71 1.07 -0.90
CA LYS A 209 22.16 0.84 -0.90
C LYS A 209 22.79 0.80 0.49
N GLY A 210 22.01 0.70 1.54
CA GLY A 210 22.51 0.73 2.91
C GLY A 210 21.52 0.16 3.91
N ASN A 211 21.98 -0.14 5.11
CA ASN A 211 21.19 -0.77 6.15
C ASN A 211 20.43 0.29 6.98
N VAL A 212 19.66 1.13 6.30
CA VAL A 212 18.75 2.09 6.90
C VAL A 212 17.34 1.73 6.52
N ILE A 213 16.44 1.75 7.49
CA ILE A 213 15.00 1.55 7.27
C ILE A 213 14.26 2.80 7.72
N ALA A 214 13.23 3.16 6.96
CA ALA A 214 12.28 4.21 7.28
C ALA A 214 10.89 3.61 7.48
N ALA A 215 10.14 4.11 8.46
CA ALA A 215 8.76 3.77 8.71
C ALA A 215 7.91 5.03 8.81
N GLY A 216 6.79 5.09 8.13
CA GLY A 216 5.79 6.13 8.30
C GLY A 216 4.67 5.64 9.18
N CYS A 217 4.20 6.53 10.07
CA CYS A 217 3.26 6.21 11.12
C CYS A 217 1.94 6.98 10.96
N GLU A 218 0.93 6.49 11.65
CA GLU A 218 -0.39 7.10 11.70
C GLU A 218 -0.35 8.51 12.30
N ASP A 219 0.49 8.73 13.31
CA ASP A 219 0.65 10.02 14.02
C ASP A 219 1.39 11.11 13.22
N ALA A 220 1.55 10.92 11.91
CA ALA A 220 2.26 11.83 11.02
C ALA A 220 3.80 11.85 11.19
N THR A 221 4.38 11.00 12.02
CA THR A 221 5.83 10.90 12.17
C THR A 221 6.44 9.91 11.17
N VAL A 222 7.71 10.12 10.85
CA VAL A 222 8.50 9.18 10.05
C VAL A 222 9.79 8.89 10.78
N TRP A 223 10.00 7.64 11.12
CA TRP A 223 11.14 7.16 11.87
C TRP A 223 12.20 6.57 10.96
N LEU A 224 13.46 6.79 11.29
CA LEU A 224 14.61 6.21 10.58
C LEU A 224 15.55 5.53 11.57
N TRP A 225 15.98 4.30 11.25
CA TRP A 225 16.93 3.55 12.06
C TRP A 225 18.09 3.02 11.21
N ASN A 226 19.24 2.91 11.88
CA ASN A 226 20.43 2.27 11.33
C ASN A 226 20.53 0.83 11.85
N LEU A 227 20.63 -0.12 10.95
CA LEU A 227 20.71 -1.54 11.26
C LEU A 227 22.11 -2.09 10.96
N PRO A 228 22.54 -3.15 11.68
CA PRO A 228 21.77 -3.94 12.63
C PRO A 228 21.71 -3.36 14.06
N SER A 229 22.29 -2.18 14.32
CA SER A 229 22.39 -1.61 15.67
C SER A 229 21.05 -1.20 16.29
N GLY A 230 20.02 -0.92 15.48
CA GLY A 230 18.74 -0.40 15.94
C GLY A 230 18.77 1.07 16.39
N ASN A 231 19.88 1.77 16.19
CA ASN A 231 19.98 3.17 16.59
C ASN A 231 19.06 4.05 15.74
N THR A 232 18.21 4.83 16.40
CA THR A 232 17.41 5.87 15.73
C THR A 232 18.33 6.92 15.13
N LEU A 233 18.24 7.12 13.82
CA LEU A 233 18.96 8.16 13.11
C LEU A 233 18.24 9.49 13.22
N ASN A 234 16.92 9.48 13.01
CA ASN A 234 16.09 10.67 13.05
C ASN A 234 14.61 10.31 13.23
N VAL A 235 13.83 11.28 13.71
CA VAL A 235 12.36 11.26 13.72
C VAL A 235 11.90 12.53 13.04
N LEU A 236 11.29 12.38 11.86
CA LEU A 236 10.84 13.48 11.04
C LEU A 236 9.37 13.79 11.36
N SER A 237 9.08 15.01 11.76
CA SER A 237 7.75 15.44 12.20
C SER A 237 7.39 16.81 11.59
N SER A 238 6.86 16.80 10.37
CA SER A 238 6.36 18.03 9.72
C SER A 238 5.07 17.79 8.95
N HIS A 239 4.64 16.56 8.79
CA HIS A 239 3.28 16.25 8.41
C HIS A 239 2.33 16.54 9.57
N THR A 240 1.06 16.78 9.27
CA THR A 240 0.01 17.07 10.28
C THR A 240 -1.07 16.00 10.33
N MET A 241 -1.03 15.04 9.39
CA MET A 241 -1.88 13.85 9.33
C MET A 241 -1.02 12.65 8.93
N THR A 242 -1.58 11.47 8.99
CA THR A 242 -0.97 10.17 8.66
C THR A 242 -0.03 10.26 7.47
N SER A 243 1.18 9.72 7.62
CA SER A 243 2.12 9.53 6.53
C SER A 243 1.71 8.33 5.70
N THR A 244 1.25 8.55 4.47
CA THR A 244 0.66 7.50 3.61
C THR A 244 1.67 6.74 2.77
N ALA A 245 2.76 7.38 2.40
CA ALA A 245 3.80 6.76 1.59
C ALA A 245 5.16 7.43 1.80
N GLY A 246 6.21 6.64 1.62
CA GLY A 246 7.59 7.15 1.66
C GLY A 246 8.51 6.30 0.80
N LEU A 247 9.49 6.93 0.18
CA LEU A 247 10.49 6.23 -0.62
C LEU A 247 11.81 6.99 -0.67
N PHE A 248 12.90 6.25 -0.88
CA PHE A 248 14.21 6.80 -1.15
C PHE A 248 14.38 7.00 -2.67
N PRO A 249 14.38 8.26 -3.18
CA PRO A 249 14.41 8.52 -4.61
C PRO A 249 15.66 7.96 -5.29
N PRO A 250 15.50 7.31 -6.46
CA PRO A 250 16.63 6.90 -7.28
C PRO A 250 17.43 8.11 -7.77
N PRO A 251 18.68 7.94 -8.25
CA PRO A 251 19.41 6.68 -8.36
C PRO A 251 20.19 6.31 -7.09
N ASN A 252 20.29 7.18 -6.11
CA ASN A 252 21.22 7.01 -4.99
C ASN A 252 20.56 6.82 -3.62
N GLY A 253 19.28 7.13 -3.47
CA GLY A 253 18.57 7.04 -2.21
C GLY A 253 19.05 8.01 -1.12
N ARG A 254 19.80 9.08 -1.46
CA ARG A 254 20.38 10.00 -0.48
C ARG A 254 19.38 10.80 0.33
N GLN A 255 18.20 10.96 -0.22
CA GLN A 255 17.08 11.71 0.35
C GLN A 255 15.92 10.75 0.60
N LEU A 256 15.00 11.17 1.44
CA LEU A 256 13.72 10.51 1.65
C LEU A 256 12.62 11.45 1.19
N LEU A 257 11.66 10.93 0.43
CA LEU A 257 10.45 11.65 0.02
C LEU A 257 9.28 11.02 0.75
N THR A 258 8.45 11.84 1.41
CA THR A 258 7.29 11.37 2.18
C THR A 258 6.04 12.13 1.78
N ALA A 259 4.91 11.44 1.78
CA ALA A 259 3.59 11.95 1.47
C ALA A 259 2.64 11.72 2.65
N SER A 260 1.59 12.53 2.74
CA SER A 260 0.63 12.49 3.83
C SER A 260 -0.79 12.84 3.38
N LEU A 261 -1.77 12.41 4.19
CA LEU A 261 -3.17 12.81 4.05
C LEU A 261 -3.38 14.32 4.25
N ASP A 262 -2.42 15.04 4.86
CA ASP A 262 -2.46 16.51 4.96
C ASP A 262 -2.18 17.22 3.62
N SER A 263 -2.15 16.46 2.51
CA SER A 263 -1.82 16.95 1.15
C SER A 263 -0.38 17.43 0.99
N SER A 264 0.49 17.24 1.99
CA SER A 264 1.88 17.66 1.90
C SER A 264 2.78 16.55 1.35
N LEU A 265 3.69 16.98 0.47
CA LEU A 265 4.82 16.21 -0.02
C LEU A 265 6.09 16.86 0.51
N ILE A 266 6.96 16.08 1.17
CA ILE A 266 8.15 16.61 1.84
C ILE A 266 9.38 15.82 1.41
N LEU A 267 10.43 16.54 1.03
CA LEU A 267 11.76 15.97 0.75
C LEU A 267 12.68 16.23 1.93
N TRP A 268 13.37 15.18 2.37
CA TRP A 268 14.25 15.20 3.53
C TRP A 268 15.68 14.82 3.18
N ASP A 269 16.66 15.40 3.89
CA ASP A 269 17.95 14.74 4.11
C ASP A 269 17.81 13.90 5.38
N PRO A 270 17.97 12.58 5.35
CA PRO A 270 17.81 11.73 6.55
C PRO A 270 18.67 12.12 7.75
N ARG A 271 19.70 12.94 7.56
CA ARG A 271 20.61 13.42 8.58
C ARG A 271 20.20 14.74 9.22
N ASP A 272 19.21 15.44 8.64
CA ASP A 272 18.68 16.72 9.11
C ASP A 272 17.20 16.57 9.48
N PRO A 273 16.74 16.99 10.66
CA PRO A 273 15.33 16.97 11.02
C PRO A 273 14.49 17.99 10.24
N ASN A 274 15.14 18.97 9.58
CA ASN A 274 14.45 19.96 8.78
C ASN A 274 14.25 19.49 7.35
N PRO A 275 13.09 19.76 6.73
CA PRO A 275 12.85 19.41 5.35
C PRO A 275 13.74 20.22 4.39
N VAL A 276 14.20 19.57 3.33
CA VAL A 276 14.85 20.25 2.18
C VAL A 276 13.83 21.16 1.50
N TRP A 277 12.63 20.65 1.27
CA TRP A 277 11.45 21.42 0.88
C TRP A 277 10.17 20.71 1.31
N LYS A 278 9.10 21.48 1.49
CA LYS A 278 7.73 21.04 1.76
C LYS A 278 6.78 21.73 0.78
N SER A 279 5.92 20.96 0.13
CA SER A 279 4.90 21.47 -0.80
C SER A 279 3.53 20.92 -0.45
N SER A 280 2.51 21.79 -0.41
CA SER A 280 1.12 21.38 -0.34
C SER A 280 0.62 21.16 -1.77
N ILE A 281 0.19 19.94 -2.10
CA ILE A 281 -0.01 19.55 -3.50
C ILE A 281 -1.45 19.77 -3.96
N PHE A 282 -2.43 19.25 -3.25
CA PHE A 282 -3.83 19.30 -3.66
C PHE A 282 -4.63 20.41 -2.96
N MET A 283 -4.18 20.85 -1.79
CA MET A 283 -4.80 21.97 -1.08
C MET A 283 -4.29 23.32 -1.60
N PRO A 284 -5.18 24.23 -2.00
CA PRO A 284 -4.78 25.60 -2.31
C PRO A 284 -4.27 26.30 -1.04
N ALA A 285 -3.20 27.09 -1.17
CA ALA A 285 -2.78 27.97 -0.08
C ALA A 285 -3.93 28.91 0.29
N ASN A 286 -4.29 28.98 1.56
CA ASN A 286 -5.36 29.81 2.11
C ASN A 286 -6.81 29.31 1.90
N SER A 287 -7.04 28.01 1.83
CA SER A 287 -8.41 27.46 1.85
C SER A 287 -8.64 26.62 3.10
N PRO A 288 -8.84 27.24 4.28
CA PRO A 288 -9.04 26.53 5.55
C PRO A 288 -10.39 25.79 5.64
N GLU A 289 -11.28 26.01 4.67
CA GLU A 289 -12.62 25.41 4.62
C GLU A 289 -12.64 24.02 3.94
N LEU A 290 -11.51 23.60 3.33
CA LEU A 290 -11.42 22.31 2.66
C LEU A 290 -10.97 21.22 3.65
N ASP A 291 -11.66 20.09 3.66
CA ASP A 291 -11.25 18.94 4.45
C ASP A 291 -9.91 18.38 3.89
N PRO A 292 -8.85 18.36 4.70
CA PRO A 292 -7.58 17.76 4.26
C PRO A 292 -7.71 16.31 3.82
N ALA A 293 -8.60 15.53 4.44
CA ALA A 293 -8.80 14.12 4.11
C ALA A 293 -9.34 13.90 2.69
N GLU A 294 -10.19 14.82 2.18
CA GLU A 294 -10.67 14.77 0.78
C GLU A 294 -9.58 15.13 -0.23
N HIS A 295 -8.47 15.69 0.23
CA HIS A 295 -7.38 16.19 -0.62
C HIS A 295 -6.04 15.55 -0.28
N GLY A 296 -6.05 14.45 0.48
CA GLY A 296 -4.86 13.71 0.88
C GLY A 296 -4.08 13.12 -0.29
N ILE A 297 -2.79 12.89 -0.07
CA ILE A 297 -1.96 12.10 -0.99
C ILE A 297 -2.08 10.63 -0.55
N THR A 298 -2.47 9.77 -1.45
CA THR A 298 -2.66 8.33 -1.22
C THR A 298 -1.55 7.50 -1.87
N ALA A 299 -1.03 7.94 -3.01
CA ALA A 299 -0.02 7.21 -3.75
C ALA A 299 1.17 8.11 -4.15
N LEU A 300 2.37 7.51 -4.17
CA LEU A 300 3.63 8.19 -4.45
C LEU A 300 4.53 7.32 -5.34
N ALA A 301 5.12 7.92 -6.36
CA ALA A 301 6.17 7.30 -7.16
C ALA A 301 7.21 8.33 -7.59
N VAL A 302 8.42 7.87 -7.91
CA VAL A 302 9.49 8.73 -8.44
C VAL A 302 10.05 8.12 -9.72
N SER A 303 10.29 8.98 -10.71
CA SER A 303 10.88 8.57 -11.99
C SER A 303 12.26 7.90 -11.80
N PRO A 304 12.64 6.94 -12.65
CA PRO A 304 13.90 6.19 -12.51
C PRO A 304 15.16 7.06 -12.47
N ASN A 305 15.11 8.26 -13.06
CA ASN A 305 16.20 9.23 -13.01
C ASN A 305 16.17 10.16 -11.78
N GLY A 306 15.15 10.04 -10.92
CA GLY A 306 15.02 10.85 -9.70
C GLY A 306 14.63 12.32 -9.90
N GLN A 307 14.17 12.72 -11.09
CA GLN A 307 13.89 14.13 -11.40
C GLN A 307 12.43 14.54 -11.17
N ILE A 308 11.50 13.60 -11.31
CA ILE A 308 10.07 13.85 -11.24
C ILE A 308 9.46 12.88 -10.22
N ALA A 309 8.67 13.41 -9.30
CA ALA A 309 7.74 12.62 -8.50
C ALA A 309 6.33 12.69 -9.12
N ALA A 310 5.57 11.63 -8.98
CA ALA A 310 4.13 11.61 -9.22
C ALA A 310 3.42 11.38 -7.89
N VAL A 311 2.34 12.08 -7.66
CA VAL A 311 1.47 11.92 -6.50
C VAL A 311 0.05 11.70 -6.96
N GLY A 312 -0.60 10.73 -6.34
CA GLY A 312 -2.04 10.43 -6.48
C GLY A 312 -2.79 10.90 -5.25
N GLY A 313 -3.98 11.40 -5.43
CA GLY A 313 -4.79 11.92 -4.35
C GLY A 313 -6.10 11.17 -4.16
N SER A 314 -6.68 11.32 -2.97
CA SER A 314 -7.98 10.76 -2.57
C SER A 314 -9.16 11.22 -3.45
N SER A 315 -8.96 12.22 -4.29
CA SER A 315 -9.98 12.77 -5.20
C SER A 315 -9.74 12.47 -6.69
N GLY A 316 -9.01 11.39 -7.01
CA GLY A 316 -8.72 10.95 -8.39
C GLY A 316 -7.73 11.82 -9.15
N LYS A 317 -7.08 12.75 -8.46
CA LYS A 317 -6.15 13.69 -9.10
C LYS A 317 -4.73 13.13 -9.09
N VAL A 318 -4.05 13.22 -10.24
CA VAL A 318 -2.63 12.90 -10.36
C VAL A 318 -1.86 14.17 -10.72
N LYS A 319 -0.76 14.43 -10.01
CA LYS A 319 0.14 15.55 -10.29
C LYS A 319 1.59 15.11 -10.40
N LEU A 320 2.33 15.79 -11.27
CA LEU A 320 3.79 15.65 -11.42
C LEU A 320 4.51 16.77 -10.70
N ILE A 321 5.55 16.45 -9.96
CA ILE A 321 6.28 17.35 -9.08
C ILE A 321 7.75 17.33 -9.45
N SER A 322 8.37 18.50 -9.52
CA SER A 322 9.82 18.63 -9.69
C SER A 322 10.56 18.27 -8.40
N MET A 323 11.39 17.24 -8.42
CA MET A 323 12.17 16.84 -7.26
C MET A 323 13.17 17.91 -6.79
N ALA A 324 13.60 18.80 -7.70
CA ALA A 324 14.58 19.84 -7.38
C ALA A 324 14.03 20.94 -6.46
N LYS A 325 12.72 21.24 -6.55
CA LYS A 325 12.11 22.40 -5.87
C LYS A 325 10.79 22.08 -5.17
N GLY A 326 10.17 20.93 -5.43
CA GLY A 326 8.82 20.62 -4.95
C GLY A 326 7.70 21.35 -5.72
N ASP A 327 8.01 21.99 -6.83
CA ASP A 327 7.01 22.70 -7.63
C ASP A 327 6.17 21.73 -8.46
N VAL A 328 4.87 21.99 -8.52
CA VAL A 328 3.96 21.23 -9.40
C VAL A 328 4.30 21.56 -10.85
N LEU A 329 4.62 20.54 -11.62
CA LEU A 329 4.83 20.68 -13.07
C LEU A 329 3.46 20.90 -13.73
N ALA A 330 3.41 21.75 -14.74
CA ALA A 330 2.18 22.31 -15.33
C ALA A 330 1.27 21.27 -16.05
N THR A 331 1.44 20.02 -15.82
CA THR A 331 0.66 18.93 -16.43
C THR A 331 -0.52 18.54 -15.56
N ARG A 332 -1.73 18.74 -16.09
CA ARG A 332 -2.94 18.23 -15.49
C ARG A 332 -3.20 16.86 -16.07
N LEU A 333 -2.98 15.81 -15.25
CA LEU A 333 -3.34 14.44 -15.60
C LEU A 333 -4.79 14.22 -15.17
N VAL A 334 -5.71 14.14 -16.13
CA VAL A 334 -7.14 13.96 -15.90
C VAL A 334 -7.56 12.65 -16.55
N GLY A 335 -7.99 11.70 -15.75
CA GLY A 335 -8.40 10.38 -16.21
C GLY A 335 -9.31 9.69 -15.19
N HIS A 336 -8.88 9.58 -13.93
CA HIS A 336 -9.67 8.97 -12.87
C HIS A 336 -10.95 9.76 -12.58
N ALA A 337 -11.98 9.06 -12.13
CA ALA A 337 -13.24 9.66 -11.76
C ALA A 337 -13.09 10.59 -10.56
N GLU A 338 -13.86 11.66 -10.52
CA GLU A 338 -13.87 12.62 -9.42
C GLU A 338 -14.49 11.96 -8.18
N GLY A 339 -13.80 12.07 -7.05
CA GLY A 339 -14.22 11.45 -5.79
C GLY A 339 -13.66 10.04 -5.57
N GLU A 340 -13.01 9.45 -6.56
CA GLU A 340 -12.34 8.16 -6.44
C GLU A 340 -10.86 8.35 -6.10
N SER A 341 -10.27 7.43 -5.35
CA SER A 341 -8.88 7.52 -4.91
C SER A 341 -7.90 6.90 -5.91
N VAL A 342 -6.70 7.46 -5.99
CA VAL A 342 -5.57 6.86 -6.74
C VAL A 342 -4.74 6.02 -5.76
N GLU A 343 -4.83 4.70 -5.88
CA GLU A 343 -4.22 3.78 -4.92
C GLU A 343 -2.76 3.43 -5.24
N ALA A 344 -2.40 3.42 -6.51
CA ALA A 344 -1.06 3.05 -6.91
C ALA A 344 -0.51 3.88 -8.07
N LEU A 345 0.78 4.13 -8.03
CA LEU A 345 1.54 4.84 -9.06
C LEU A 345 2.81 4.08 -9.39
N LEU A 346 3.16 4.01 -10.68
CA LEU A 346 4.37 3.36 -11.14
C LEU A 346 4.97 4.10 -12.32
N PHE A 347 6.24 4.48 -12.21
CA PHE A 347 7.00 4.93 -13.38
C PHE A 347 7.67 3.74 -14.07
N VAL A 348 7.57 3.71 -15.39
CA VAL A 348 8.22 2.71 -16.24
C VAL A 348 9.09 3.42 -17.26
N ASP A 349 10.37 3.06 -17.33
CA ASP A 349 11.28 3.50 -18.38
C ASP A 349 11.33 2.44 -19.49
N LEU A 350 10.56 2.64 -20.54
CA LEU A 350 10.47 1.73 -21.68
C LEU A 350 11.79 1.58 -22.47
N LEU A 351 12.72 2.51 -22.30
CA LEU A 351 14.00 2.55 -23.01
C LEU A 351 15.19 2.16 -22.12
N ASN A 352 14.93 1.78 -20.86
CA ASN A 352 15.95 1.35 -19.89
C ASN A 352 17.13 2.33 -19.80
N GLY A 353 16.86 3.64 -19.73
CA GLY A 353 17.87 4.70 -19.64
C GLY A 353 18.59 5.02 -20.96
N ALA A 354 18.32 4.30 -22.03
CA ALA A 354 19.06 4.44 -23.29
C ALA A 354 18.89 5.83 -23.96
N ALA A 355 17.77 6.52 -23.71
CA ALA A 355 17.48 7.80 -24.34
C ALA A 355 17.91 9.03 -23.53
N GLY A 356 18.28 8.84 -22.26
CA GLY A 356 18.56 9.92 -21.30
C GLY A 356 17.37 10.81 -20.98
N GLY A 357 17.35 11.41 -19.80
CA GLY A 357 16.23 12.24 -19.32
C GLY A 357 14.94 11.46 -19.14
N ASN A 358 13.80 12.06 -19.49
CA ASN A 358 12.47 11.45 -19.33
C ASN A 358 11.90 10.91 -20.66
N LYS A 359 12.71 10.74 -21.69
CA LYS A 359 12.27 10.16 -22.97
C LYS A 359 11.99 8.66 -22.77
N GLY A 360 10.79 8.23 -23.17
CA GLY A 360 10.38 6.84 -23.01
C GLY A 360 9.88 6.49 -21.60
N VAL A 361 9.88 7.44 -20.67
CA VAL A 361 9.29 7.25 -19.34
C VAL A 361 7.79 7.49 -19.43
N VAL A 362 7.03 6.52 -18.94
CA VAL A 362 5.58 6.59 -18.78
C VAL A 362 5.24 6.46 -17.30
N LEU A 363 4.12 7.02 -16.91
CA LEU A 363 3.52 6.83 -15.59
C LEU A 363 2.29 5.96 -15.75
N VAL A 364 2.11 5.00 -14.88
CA VAL A 364 0.87 4.25 -14.73
C VAL A 364 0.25 4.66 -13.38
N SER A 365 -1.02 5.06 -13.41
CA SER A 365 -1.82 5.33 -12.21
C SER A 365 -2.98 4.36 -12.16
N ALA A 366 -3.34 3.87 -10.99
CA ALA A 366 -4.48 3.00 -10.77
C ALA A 366 -5.30 3.49 -9.58
N GLY A 367 -6.62 3.32 -9.65
CA GLY A 367 -7.53 3.88 -8.67
C GLY A 367 -8.73 2.99 -8.36
N THR A 368 -9.51 3.46 -7.38
CA THR A 368 -10.75 2.81 -6.92
C THR A 368 -11.85 2.84 -7.96
N ASP A 369 -11.72 3.65 -9.02
CA ASP A 369 -12.62 3.64 -10.19
C ASP A 369 -12.49 2.39 -11.08
N GLY A 370 -11.68 1.40 -10.66
CA GLY A 370 -11.41 0.18 -11.43
C GLY A 370 -10.54 0.41 -12.67
N LYS A 371 -9.95 1.60 -12.82
CA LYS A 371 -9.18 1.96 -14.00
C LYS A 371 -7.71 2.18 -13.67
N ALA A 372 -6.87 1.85 -14.64
CA ALA A 372 -5.50 2.34 -14.65
C ALA A 372 -5.22 3.08 -15.96
N PHE A 373 -4.52 4.20 -15.84
CA PHE A 373 -4.16 5.05 -16.97
C PHE A 373 -2.66 5.03 -17.20
N VAL A 374 -2.27 4.87 -18.45
CA VAL A 374 -0.87 5.00 -18.89
C VAL A 374 -0.64 6.39 -19.47
N TRP A 375 0.19 7.17 -18.83
CA TRP A 375 0.45 8.57 -19.16
C TRP A 375 1.80 8.75 -19.85
N ASP A 376 1.83 9.55 -20.86
CA ASP A 376 3.08 10.11 -21.39
C ASP A 376 3.54 11.26 -20.48
N VAL A 377 4.65 11.06 -19.77
CA VAL A 377 5.14 12.03 -18.79
C VAL A 377 5.54 13.36 -19.42
N ALA A 378 6.02 13.34 -20.68
CA ALA A 378 6.45 14.55 -21.37
C ALA A 378 5.29 15.43 -21.85
N THR A 379 4.15 14.82 -22.22
CA THR A 379 3.01 15.51 -22.79
C THR A 379 1.80 15.60 -21.88
N GLY A 380 1.74 14.78 -20.81
CA GLY A 380 0.60 14.63 -19.92
C GLY A 380 -0.63 13.97 -20.57
N ARG A 381 -0.45 13.29 -21.72
CA ARG A 381 -1.56 12.64 -22.43
C ARG A 381 -1.70 11.17 -22.01
N VAL A 382 -2.94 10.70 -21.94
CA VAL A 382 -3.24 9.27 -21.81
C VAL A 382 -2.81 8.55 -23.08
N ARG A 383 -2.04 7.47 -22.94
CA ARG A 383 -1.65 6.53 -24.00
C ARG A 383 -2.57 5.33 -24.06
N ALA A 384 -2.99 4.83 -22.90
CA ALA A 384 -3.87 3.68 -22.77
C ALA A 384 -4.70 3.79 -21.49
N GLU A 385 -5.87 3.17 -21.51
CA GLU A 385 -6.74 2.92 -20.37
C GLU A 385 -6.86 1.41 -20.20
N LEU A 386 -6.66 0.95 -18.96
CA LEU A 386 -6.69 -0.46 -18.56
C LEU A 386 -7.85 -0.59 -17.58
N GLN A 387 -8.65 -1.65 -17.69
CA GLN A 387 -9.89 -1.75 -16.90
C GLN A 387 -10.03 -3.09 -16.18
N HIS A 388 -10.40 -2.99 -14.92
CA HIS A 388 -10.94 -4.02 -14.06
C HIS A 388 -12.42 -3.79 -13.80
N ASP A 389 -13.10 -4.80 -13.26
CA ASP A 389 -14.51 -4.74 -12.94
C ASP A 389 -14.77 -4.05 -11.59
N GLU A 390 -13.74 -4.04 -10.70
CA GLU A 390 -13.73 -3.50 -9.35
C GLU A 390 -12.46 -2.66 -9.11
N PRO A 391 -12.33 -1.95 -7.96
CA PRO A 391 -11.16 -1.16 -7.60
C PRO A 391 -9.83 -1.86 -7.81
N ILE A 392 -8.85 -1.13 -8.35
CA ILE A 392 -7.46 -1.61 -8.47
C ILE A 392 -6.72 -1.24 -7.19
N THR A 393 -6.17 -2.23 -6.51
CA THR A 393 -5.48 -2.08 -5.24
C THR A 393 -4.01 -1.76 -5.39
N THR A 394 -3.33 -2.38 -6.35
CA THR A 394 -1.88 -2.21 -6.53
C THR A 394 -1.40 -2.50 -7.95
N LEU A 395 -0.16 -2.09 -8.21
CA LEU A 395 0.54 -2.23 -9.50
C LEU A 395 1.93 -2.83 -9.31
N ALA A 396 2.37 -3.68 -10.22
CA ALA A 396 3.76 -4.11 -10.30
C ALA A 396 4.30 -4.07 -11.74
N GLY A 397 5.49 -3.52 -11.89
CA GLY A 397 6.21 -3.52 -13.17
C GLY A 397 7.01 -4.79 -13.37
N HIS A 398 7.06 -5.26 -14.60
CA HIS A 398 7.90 -6.41 -14.93
C HIS A 398 9.38 -6.03 -15.04
N PRO A 399 10.29 -6.88 -14.55
CA PRO A 399 11.72 -6.65 -14.70
C PRO A 399 12.18 -6.79 -16.16
N HIS A 400 13.36 -6.22 -16.46
CA HIS A 400 14.02 -6.40 -17.76
C HIS A 400 14.04 -7.89 -18.19
N PRO A 401 13.82 -8.23 -19.49
CA PRO A 401 13.70 -7.31 -20.64
C PRO A 401 12.27 -6.84 -20.94
N GLN A 402 11.27 -7.26 -20.21
CA GLN A 402 9.86 -6.97 -20.50
C GLN A 402 9.33 -5.75 -19.73
N LEU A 403 10.09 -4.66 -19.67
CA LEU A 403 9.71 -3.41 -18.97
C LEU A 403 8.36 -2.81 -19.43
N HIS A 404 7.88 -3.21 -20.61
CA HIS A 404 6.60 -2.75 -21.14
C HIS A 404 5.38 -3.48 -20.57
N LEU A 405 5.59 -4.49 -19.74
CA LEU A 405 4.52 -5.19 -19.06
C LEU A 405 4.30 -4.63 -17.67
N VAL A 406 3.05 -4.50 -17.29
CA VAL A 406 2.60 -4.14 -15.93
C VAL A 406 1.49 -5.10 -15.53
N THR A 407 1.52 -5.56 -14.30
CA THR A 407 0.43 -6.34 -13.71
C THR A 407 -0.30 -5.48 -12.69
N THR A 408 -1.61 -5.44 -12.80
CA THR A 408 -2.55 -4.80 -11.88
C THR A 408 -3.22 -5.86 -11.02
N ALA A 409 -3.45 -5.58 -9.76
CA ALA A 409 -4.25 -6.41 -8.87
C ALA A 409 -5.52 -5.65 -8.45
N SER A 410 -6.62 -6.37 -8.26
CA SER A 410 -7.94 -5.76 -8.07
C SER A 410 -8.78 -6.48 -7.03
N ALA A 411 -9.77 -5.76 -6.52
CA ALA A 411 -10.84 -6.30 -5.68
C ALA A 411 -11.75 -7.27 -6.45
N ASP A 412 -11.72 -7.28 -7.80
CA ASP A 412 -12.42 -8.25 -8.64
C ASP A 412 -11.84 -9.68 -8.55
N SER A 413 -10.97 -9.93 -7.57
CA SER A 413 -10.29 -11.21 -7.32
C SER A 413 -9.35 -11.64 -8.46
N THR A 414 -8.98 -10.73 -9.37
CA THR A 414 -8.09 -11.03 -10.48
C THR A 414 -6.84 -10.15 -10.49
N LEU A 415 -5.79 -10.69 -11.15
CA LEU A 415 -4.70 -9.87 -11.62
C LEU A 415 -4.71 -9.88 -13.15
N LYS A 416 -4.41 -8.74 -13.75
CA LYS A 416 -4.32 -8.61 -15.20
C LYS A 416 -2.95 -8.09 -15.61
N THR A 417 -2.31 -8.74 -16.56
CA THR A 417 -1.02 -8.31 -17.14
C THR A 417 -1.25 -7.63 -18.47
N TRP A 418 -0.68 -6.44 -18.64
CA TRP A 418 -0.93 -5.54 -19.76
C TRP A 418 0.37 -5.14 -20.47
N ASP A 419 0.31 -4.99 -21.80
CA ASP A 419 1.33 -4.26 -22.56
C ASP A 419 0.98 -2.76 -22.55
N ILE A 420 1.70 -1.96 -21.75
CA ILE A 420 1.44 -0.52 -21.60
C ILE A 420 1.80 0.34 -22.81
N ARG A 421 2.42 -0.24 -23.84
CA ARG A 421 2.68 0.44 -25.13
C ARG A 421 1.43 0.50 -25.99
N THR A 422 0.59 -0.53 -25.89
CA THR A 422 -0.60 -0.74 -26.73
C THR A 422 -1.91 -0.68 -25.94
N GLY A 423 -1.86 -0.86 -24.61
CA GLY A 423 -3.03 -1.06 -23.76
C GLY A 423 -3.63 -2.46 -23.87
N ALA A 424 -2.97 -3.39 -24.55
CA ALA A 424 -3.50 -4.75 -24.75
C ALA A 424 -3.39 -5.58 -23.48
N LEU A 425 -4.47 -6.28 -23.13
CA LEU A 425 -4.48 -7.33 -22.12
C LEU A 425 -3.71 -8.54 -22.65
N ILE A 426 -2.68 -8.94 -21.91
CA ILE A 426 -1.82 -10.09 -22.26
C ILE A 426 -2.28 -11.36 -21.54
N ALA A 427 -2.60 -11.25 -20.25
CA ALA A 427 -3.04 -12.38 -19.43
C ALA A 427 -3.98 -11.90 -18.32
N THR A 428 -4.93 -12.77 -17.97
CA THR A 428 -5.74 -12.67 -16.75
C THR A 428 -5.36 -13.81 -15.85
N HIS A 429 -5.03 -13.47 -14.60
CA HIS A 429 -4.64 -14.42 -13.56
C HIS A 429 -5.81 -14.56 -12.58
N THR A 430 -6.31 -15.77 -12.43
CA THR A 430 -7.50 -16.12 -11.67
C THR A 430 -7.17 -17.19 -10.64
N GLY A 431 -7.98 -17.27 -9.58
CA GLY A 431 -7.83 -18.24 -8.51
C GLY A 431 -8.11 -17.66 -7.13
N HIS A 432 -7.93 -16.35 -6.92
CA HIS A 432 -8.36 -15.66 -5.69
C HIS A 432 -9.89 -15.66 -5.56
N MET A 433 -10.36 -15.72 -4.32
CA MET A 433 -11.77 -15.63 -3.96
C MET A 433 -12.12 -14.27 -3.32
N GLY A 434 -11.13 -13.49 -2.95
CA GLY A 434 -11.25 -12.19 -2.32
C GLY A 434 -10.38 -11.12 -2.99
N VAL A 435 -10.27 -9.98 -2.34
CA VAL A 435 -9.47 -8.86 -2.79
C VAL A 435 -7.99 -9.25 -2.89
N VAL A 436 -7.32 -8.85 -3.96
CA VAL A 436 -5.88 -9.01 -4.09
C VAL A 436 -5.18 -7.75 -3.60
N ASN A 437 -4.53 -7.82 -2.43
CA ASN A 437 -3.94 -6.68 -1.74
C ASN A 437 -2.51 -6.35 -2.20
N GLY A 438 -1.78 -7.36 -2.68
CA GLY A 438 -0.38 -7.20 -3.04
C GLY A 438 0.04 -8.02 -4.24
N VAL A 439 1.03 -7.53 -4.99
CA VAL A 439 1.65 -8.25 -6.09
C VAL A 439 3.14 -7.98 -6.15
N ALA A 440 3.92 -9.03 -6.34
CA ALA A 440 5.36 -8.97 -6.54
C ALA A 440 5.77 -9.80 -7.76
N ILE A 441 6.71 -9.28 -8.55
CA ILE A 441 7.14 -9.90 -9.81
C ILE A 441 8.66 -10.01 -9.85
N ALA A 442 9.16 -11.18 -10.20
CA ALA A 442 10.59 -11.40 -10.37
C ALA A 442 10.90 -12.31 -11.56
N PRO A 443 12.15 -12.24 -12.09
CA PRO A 443 12.60 -13.19 -13.07
C PRO A 443 12.68 -14.59 -12.42
N ALA A 444 12.22 -15.62 -13.15
CA ALA A 444 12.40 -17.01 -12.78
C ALA A 444 13.50 -17.64 -13.65
N ARG A 445 13.80 -18.93 -13.45
CA ARG A 445 14.73 -19.65 -14.35
C ARG A 445 14.20 -19.71 -15.77
N GLU A 446 12.89 -19.89 -15.90
CA GLU A 446 12.16 -19.87 -17.18
C GLU A 446 11.03 -18.85 -17.03
N GLY A 447 11.11 -17.75 -17.82
CA GLY A 447 10.10 -16.70 -17.76
C GLY A 447 10.17 -15.85 -16.51
N LYS A 448 9.02 -15.55 -15.92
CA LYS A 448 8.83 -14.75 -14.71
C LYS A 448 7.80 -15.39 -13.80
N VAL A 449 7.87 -15.03 -12.56
CA VAL A 449 6.89 -15.40 -11.53
C VAL A 449 6.18 -14.15 -11.07
N VAL A 450 4.86 -14.22 -11.05
CA VAL A 450 3.96 -13.28 -10.39
C VAL A 450 3.47 -13.95 -9.12
N VAL A 451 3.61 -13.27 -8.00
CA VAL A 451 3.19 -13.74 -6.67
C VAL A 451 2.27 -12.70 -6.07
N SER A 452 1.13 -13.12 -5.56
CA SER A 452 0.10 -12.24 -5.00
C SER A 452 -0.12 -12.46 -3.51
N ALA A 453 -0.78 -11.51 -2.90
CA ALA A 453 -1.30 -11.56 -1.54
C ALA A 453 -2.81 -11.35 -1.59
N GLY A 454 -3.60 -12.29 -1.08
CA GLY A 454 -5.05 -12.25 -1.11
C GLY A 454 -5.70 -12.16 0.26
N ASP A 455 -6.91 -11.68 0.26
CA ASP A 455 -7.74 -11.44 1.46
C ASP A 455 -8.16 -12.74 2.16
N GLU A 456 -8.15 -13.83 1.42
CA GLU A 456 -8.51 -15.17 1.92
C GLU A 456 -7.37 -15.89 2.65
N GLY A 457 -6.22 -15.22 2.88
CA GLY A 457 -5.06 -15.80 3.58
C GLY A 457 -4.16 -16.66 2.69
N VAL A 458 -4.31 -16.55 1.38
CA VAL A 458 -3.50 -17.29 0.40
C VAL A 458 -2.65 -16.37 -0.46
N SER A 459 -1.48 -16.88 -0.81
CA SER A 459 -0.62 -16.30 -1.84
C SER A 459 -0.62 -17.23 -3.05
N LEU A 460 -1.04 -16.72 -4.20
CA LEU A 460 -1.06 -17.46 -5.45
C LEU A 460 0.13 -17.09 -6.34
N ILE A 461 0.51 -18.04 -7.20
CA ILE A 461 1.69 -17.93 -8.04
C ILE A 461 1.33 -18.25 -9.49
N TRP A 462 1.83 -17.45 -10.43
CA TRP A 462 1.69 -17.68 -11.87
C TRP A 462 3.04 -17.60 -12.57
N LYS A 463 3.19 -18.38 -13.63
CA LYS A 463 4.27 -18.22 -14.62
C LYS A 463 3.82 -17.28 -15.74
N VAL A 464 4.68 -16.31 -16.10
CA VAL A 464 4.41 -15.32 -17.17
C VAL A 464 5.57 -15.25 -18.16
#